data_d7a28afc65685e39b1df882e7b2cf806
#
_entry.id   d7a28afc65685e39b1df882e7b2cf806
#
_cell.length_a   1.000
_cell.length_b   1.000
_cell.length_c   1.000
_cell.angle_alpha   90.00
_cell.angle_beta   90.00
_cell.angle_gamma   90.00
#
_symmetry.space_group_name_H-M   'P 1'
#
loop_
_entity.id
_entity.type
_entity.pdbx_description
1 polymer ?
#
loop_
_entity_poly.entity_id
_entity_poly.type
_entity_poly.pdbx_seq_one_letter_code
_entity_poly.pdbx_strand_id
1 'polypeptide(L)'
;EMGASKSGDIAYLCEIAQPDVGLITNIGPAHLRGFGTVEGVAKAKGEIYSCLPAEGCAVINGDEAWLDLWREVNQANRVLTFGGSSGCDIRLVEDGTSAVLAIPGGEIELRLSLPGRHNQINAAAATAVAISLGISPENIEKGLEAVKPVPGRLNLIRTEAGWTVIDDTYNANPASLYSALQVLAQMQGTPWLVLGDMKELGEGSRKMHREVGEAAKAMGVGRLFTTGDLSFYTAEAFGEGARHFESRDELARELCAQLRPGTTCLVKGSRSMGMEAIVEAITAPGCMREAS
;
A
#
# COMPACT_ATOMS: atom_id res chain seq x y z
N GLU A 1 -12.79 -9.00 -4.79
CA GLU A 1 -11.43 -8.75 -5.32
C GLU A 1 -11.13 -9.73 -6.43
N MET A 2 -10.56 -9.23 -7.54
CA MET A 2 -10.19 -10.03 -8.71
C MET A 2 -8.68 -9.95 -8.92
N GLY A 3 -8.00 -11.09 -8.89
CA GLY A 3 -6.57 -11.20 -9.18
C GLY A 3 -6.34 -11.45 -10.67
N ALA A 4 -5.32 -10.82 -11.25
CA ALA A 4 -4.95 -11.02 -12.64
C ALA A 4 -3.42 -11.08 -12.81
N SER A 5 -2.96 -11.95 -13.67
CA SER A 5 -1.55 -12.10 -14.05
C SER A 5 -1.29 -11.91 -15.55
N LYS A 6 -2.32 -11.93 -16.37
CA LYS A 6 -2.28 -11.70 -17.82
C LYS A 6 -3.61 -11.09 -18.31
N SER A 7 -3.61 -10.56 -19.52
CA SER A 7 -4.82 -10.09 -20.20
C SER A 7 -5.85 -11.20 -20.37
N GLY A 8 -7.14 -10.86 -20.21
CA GLY A 8 -8.27 -11.78 -20.23
C GLY A 8 -8.63 -12.39 -18.87
N ASP A 9 -7.76 -12.31 -17.86
CA ASP A 9 -8.05 -12.88 -16.54
C ASP A 9 -9.21 -12.14 -15.85
N ILE A 10 -9.26 -10.80 -15.95
CA ILE A 10 -10.37 -10.01 -15.36
C ILE A 10 -11.67 -10.23 -16.14
N ALA A 11 -11.63 -10.27 -17.46
CA ALA A 11 -12.81 -10.55 -18.27
C ALA A 11 -13.42 -11.91 -17.89
N TYR A 12 -12.60 -12.96 -17.77
CA TYR A 12 -13.03 -14.28 -17.31
C TYR A 12 -13.69 -14.25 -15.92
N LEU A 13 -13.08 -13.52 -14.97
CA LEU A 13 -13.62 -13.39 -13.62
C LEU A 13 -14.94 -12.59 -13.61
N CYS A 14 -15.08 -11.61 -14.49
CA CYS A 14 -16.31 -10.84 -14.64
C CYS A 14 -17.48 -11.71 -15.18
N GLU A 15 -17.22 -12.67 -16.08
CA GLU A 15 -18.24 -13.61 -16.54
C GLU A 15 -18.83 -14.42 -15.38
N ILE A 16 -18.02 -14.73 -14.37
CA ILE A 16 -18.46 -15.48 -13.17
C ILE A 16 -19.14 -14.56 -12.16
N ALA A 17 -18.53 -13.41 -11.86
CA ALA A 17 -18.96 -12.53 -10.78
C ALA A 17 -20.11 -11.60 -11.18
N GLN A 18 -20.24 -11.26 -12.49
CA GLN A 18 -21.23 -10.34 -13.03
C GLN A 18 -21.35 -9.04 -12.21
N PRO A 19 -20.28 -8.24 -12.12
CA PRO A 19 -20.22 -7.10 -11.22
C PRO A 19 -21.18 -5.97 -11.66
N ASP A 20 -21.92 -5.40 -10.72
CA ASP A 20 -22.68 -4.16 -10.92
C ASP A 20 -21.84 -2.91 -10.74
N VAL A 21 -20.75 -3.01 -9.95
CA VAL A 21 -19.82 -1.91 -9.70
C VAL A 21 -18.39 -2.38 -9.91
N GLY A 22 -17.66 -1.69 -10.77
CA GLY A 22 -16.25 -1.94 -11.04
C GLY A 22 -15.35 -0.85 -10.45
N LEU A 23 -14.28 -1.24 -9.74
CA LEU A 23 -13.31 -0.34 -9.15
C LEU A 23 -11.88 -0.79 -9.46
N ILE A 24 -11.03 0.15 -9.89
CA ILE A 24 -9.58 0.00 -9.88
C ILE A 24 -8.99 1.06 -8.94
N THR A 25 -8.30 0.64 -7.90
CA THR A 25 -7.74 1.57 -6.90
C THR A 25 -6.54 2.33 -7.45
N ASN A 26 -5.59 1.62 -8.04
CA ASN A 26 -4.39 2.20 -8.67
C ASN A 26 -3.72 1.19 -9.61
N ILE A 27 -2.77 1.70 -10.42
CA ILE A 27 -1.91 0.91 -11.28
C ILE A 27 -0.46 1.08 -10.84
N GLY A 28 0.25 -0.03 -10.77
CA GLY A 28 1.69 -0.06 -10.51
C GLY A 28 2.38 -1.16 -11.29
N PRO A 29 3.72 -1.20 -11.27
CA PRO A 29 4.53 -2.23 -11.91
C PRO A 29 4.40 -3.56 -11.16
N ALA A 30 3.29 -4.28 -11.38
CA ALA A 30 3.02 -5.59 -10.82
C ALA A 30 2.81 -6.61 -11.94
N HIS A 31 3.30 -7.83 -11.75
CA HIS A 31 3.14 -8.95 -12.70
C HIS A 31 3.60 -8.60 -14.14
N LEU A 32 4.62 -7.75 -14.30
CA LEU A 32 5.11 -7.30 -15.61
C LEU A 32 5.55 -8.46 -16.52
N ARG A 33 5.89 -9.61 -15.95
CA ARG A 33 6.21 -10.81 -16.72
C ARG A 33 5.02 -11.30 -17.56
N GLY A 34 3.78 -11.10 -17.06
CA GLY A 34 2.57 -11.51 -17.77
C GLY A 34 1.94 -10.38 -18.59
N PHE A 35 2.04 -9.13 -18.12
CA PHE A 35 1.44 -7.97 -18.76
C PHE A 35 2.38 -7.20 -19.70
N GLY A 36 3.70 -7.46 -19.62
CA GLY A 36 4.74 -6.79 -20.43
C GLY A 36 5.07 -5.39 -19.92
N THR A 37 4.10 -4.50 -19.82
CA THR A 37 4.26 -3.09 -19.47
C THR A 37 3.23 -2.65 -18.41
N VAL A 38 3.46 -1.49 -17.79
CA VAL A 38 2.47 -0.86 -16.88
C VAL A 38 1.18 -0.52 -17.63
N GLU A 39 1.28 -0.09 -18.90
CA GLU A 39 0.11 0.10 -19.76
C GLU A 39 -0.65 -1.22 -19.99
N GLY A 40 0.08 -2.33 -20.17
CA GLY A 40 -0.52 -3.68 -20.24
C GLY A 40 -1.29 -4.04 -18.96
N VAL A 41 -0.77 -3.69 -17.79
CA VAL A 41 -1.49 -3.84 -16.50
C VAL A 41 -2.76 -3.00 -16.50
N ALA A 42 -2.69 -1.73 -16.93
CA ALA A 42 -3.84 -0.82 -16.95
C ALA A 42 -4.94 -1.30 -17.91
N LYS A 43 -4.57 -1.80 -19.09
CA LYS A 43 -5.50 -2.39 -20.08
C LYS A 43 -6.18 -3.64 -19.53
N ALA A 44 -5.40 -4.58 -18.99
CA ALA A 44 -5.93 -5.84 -18.48
C ALA A 44 -6.85 -5.62 -17.26
N LYS A 45 -6.48 -4.75 -16.31
CA LYS A 45 -7.36 -4.40 -15.21
C LYS A 45 -8.60 -3.63 -15.68
N GLY A 46 -8.45 -2.78 -16.70
CA GLY A 46 -9.55 -2.03 -17.32
C GLY A 46 -10.65 -2.91 -17.94
N GLU A 47 -10.38 -4.19 -18.19
CA GLU A 47 -11.39 -5.17 -18.63
C GLU A 47 -12.63 -5.18 -17.69
N ILE A 48 -12.46 -4.85 -16.39
CA ILE A 48 -13.58 -4.77 -15.45
C ILE A 48 -14.62 -3.75 -15.90
N TYR A 49 -14.21 -2.62 -16.46
CA TYR A 49 -15.13 -1.56 -16.90
C TYR A 49 -15.86 -1.93 -18.19
N SER A 50 -15.23 -2.72 -19.08
CA SER A 50 -15.87 -3.22 -20.29
C SER A 50 -16.89 -4.34 -20.03
N CYS A 51 -16.85 -4.94 -18.85
CA CYS A 51 -17.75 -6.01 -18.44
C CYS A 51 -18.97 -5.51 -17.65
N LEU A 52 -19.02 -4.22 -17.30
CA LEU A 52 -20.12 -3.67 -16.52
C LEU A 52 -21.43 -3.61 -17.36
N PRO A 53 -22.59 -3.90 -16.77
CA PRO A 53 -23.87 -3.66 -17.42
C PRO A 53 -24.13 -2.14 -17.56
N ALA A 54 -25.03 -1.78 -18.48
CA ALA A 54 -25.40 -0.37 -18.69
C ALA A 54 -25.91 0.33 -17.42
N GLU A 55 -26.61 -0.39 -16.56
CA GLU A 55 -27.15 0.09 -15.27
C GLU A 55 -26.09 0.10 -14.16
N GLY A 56 -24.91 -0.46 -14.41
CA GLY A 56 -23.81 -0.54 -13.47
C GLY A 56 -23.13 0.81 -13.20
N CYS A 57 -22.07 0.78 -12.42
CA CYS A 57 -21.28 1.96 -12.11
C CYS A 57 -19.77 1.69 -12.22
N ALA A 58 -19.07 2.48 -13.02
CA ALA A 58 -17.63 2.50 -13.04
C ALA A 58 -17.09 3.50 -12.00
N VAL A 59 -16.31 3.02 -11.04
CA VAL A 59 -15.62 3.84 -10.05
C VAL A 59 -14.15 3.95 -10.46
N ILE A 60 -13.73 5.13 -10.91
CA ILE A 60 -12.45 5.32 -11.59
C ILE A 60 -11.57 6.30 -10.78
N ASN A 61 -10.31 5.93 -10.58
CA ASN A 61 -9.33 6.82 -9.98
C ASN A 61 -8.99 7.96 -10.95
N GLY A 62 -9.38 9.18 -10.60
CA GLY A 62 -9.16 10.39 -11.39
C GLY A 62 -7.74 10.94 -11.36
N ASP A 63 -6.90 10.42 -10.46
CA ASP A 63 -5.48 10.79 -10.37
C ASP A 63 -4.59 9.88 -11.25
N GLU A 64 -5.14 8.82 -11.81
CA GLU A 64 -4.40 7.87 -12.64
C GLU A 64 -4.25 8.37 -14.09
N ALA A 65 -3.07 8.14 -14.66
CA ALA A 65 -2.78 8.48 -16.06
C ALA A 65 -3.65 7.69 -17.06
N TRP A 66 -4.37 6.67 -16.59
CA TRP A 66 -5.18 5.76 -17.39
C TRP A 66 -6.67 6.10 -17.41
N LEU A 67 -7.07 7.23 -16.83
CA LEU A 67 -8.46 7.66 -16.70
C LEU A 67 -9.20 7.66 -18.05
N ASP A 68 -8.58 8.25 -19.09
CA ASP A 68 -9.21 8.35 -20.41
C ASP A 68 -9.34 6.98 -21.09
N LEU A 69 -8.32 6.10 -20.96
CA LEU A 69 -8.38 4.73 -21.41
C LEU A 69 -9.56 3.96 -20.79
N TRP A 70 -9.76 4.12 -19.50
CA TRP A 70 -10.84 3.42 -18.78
C TRP A 70 -12.21 3.99 -19.09
N ARG A 71 -12.32 5.29 -19.32
CA ARG A 71 -13.56 5.93 -19.81
C ARG A 71 -13.95 5.43 -21.21
N GLU A 72 -12.97 5.23 -22.09
CA GLU A 72 -13.22 4.74 -23.45
C GLU A 72 -13.74 3.31 -23.47
N VAL A 73 -13.22 2.41 -22.62
CA VAL A 73 -13.65 1.00 -22.58
C VAL A 73 -14.88 0.76 -21.71
N ASN A 74 -15.30 1.73 -20.90
CA ASN A 74 -16.41 1.58 -19.98
C ASN A 74 -17.75 1.43 -20.69
N GLN A 75 -18.58 0.47 -20.25
CA GLN A 75 -19.91 0.20 -20.77
C GLN A 75 -21.04 0.71 -19.85
N ALA A 76 -20.73 1.02 -18.59
CA ALA A 76 -21.72 1.54 -17.65
C ALA A 76 -22.10 3.00 -17.97
N ASN A 77 -23.39 3.33 -17.87
CA ASN A 77 -23.88 4.71 -18.03
C ASN A 77 -23.47 5.63 -16.87
N ARG A 78 -23.15 5.07 -15.71
CA ARG A 78 -22.79 5.81 -14.52
C ARG A 78 -21.29 5.69 -14.25
N VAL A 79 -20.64 6.83 -14.09
CA VAL A 79 -19.23 6.94 -13.72
C VAL A 79 -19.13 7.80 -12.48
N LEU A 80 -18.36 7.36 -11.50
CA LEU A 80 -17.91 8.16 -10.35
C LEU A 80 -16.40 8.15 -10.32
N THR A 81 -15.80 9.34 -10.19
CA THR A 81 -14.36 9.49 -10.06
C THR A 81 -13.98 9.77 -8.61
N PHE A 82 -12.83 9.22 -8.17
CA PHE A 82 -12.28 9.51 -6.85
C PHE A 82 -10.79 9.85 -6.94
N GLY A 83 -10.28 10.62 -5.98
CA GLY A 83 -8.88 11.01 -5.93
C GLY A 83 -8.62 12.29 -5.16
N GLY A 84 -7.43 12.89 -5.34
CA GLY A 84 -7.06 14.20 -4.79
C GLY A 84 -7.26 15.34 -5.77
N SER A 85 -7.41 15.05 -7.07
CA SER A 85 -7.58 16.06 -8.13
C SER A 85 -8.92 16.76 -8.03
N SER A 86 -8.95 18.07 -8.37
CA SER A 86 -10.15 18.92 -8.26
C SER A 86 -11.33 18.51 -9.14
N GLY A 87 -11.09 17.68 -10.14
CA GLY A 87 -12.12 17.14 -11.04
C GLY A 87 -12.78 15.83 -10.58
N CYS A 88 -12.41 15.30 -9.43
CA CYS A 88 -13.00 14.06 -8.91
C CYS A 88 -14.35 14.35 -8.23
N ASP A 89 -15.31 13.42 -8.42
CA ASP A 89 -16.63 13.47 -7.75
C ASP A 89 -16.49 13.22 -6.25
N ILE A 90 -15.62 12.30 -5.85
CA ILE A 90 -15.23 12.05 -4.46
C ILE A 90 -13.78 12.47 -4.29
N ARG A 91 -13.58 13.65 -3.69
CA ARG A 91 -12.28 14.28 -3.62
C ARG A 91 -11.74 14.30 -2.21
N LEU A 92 -10.51 13.79 -2.03
CA LEU A 92 -9.75 13.99 -0.81
C LEU A 92 -9.27 15.44 -0.73
N VAL A 93 -9.66 16.13 0.35
CA VAL A 93 -9.19 17.46 0.70
C VAL A 93 -8.46 17.39 2.04
N GLU A 94 -7.20 17.83 2.04
CA GLU A 94 -6.32 17.83 3.22
C GLU A 94 -6.09 19.27 3.65
N ASP A 95 -6.35 19.56 4.94
CA ASP A 95 -6.06 20.85 5.56
C ASP A 95 -5.19 20.64 6.80
N GLY A 96 -3.88 20.55 6.59
CA GLY A 96 -2.88 20.38 7.63
C GLY A 96 -3.07 19.10 8.46
N THR A 97 -3.91 19.16 9.49
CA THR A 97 -4.12 18.04 10.43
C THR A 97 -5.43 17.28 10.20
N SER A 98 -6.33 17.81 9.39
CA SER A 98 -7.61 17.18 9.07
C SER A 98 -7.69 16.75 7.61
N ALA A 99 -8.47 15.72 7.35
CA ALA A 99 -8.81 15.29 6.00
C ALA A 99 -10.31 15.10 5.88
N VAL A 100 -10.87 15.55 4.79
CA VAL A 100 -12.29 15.37 4.45
C VAL A 100 -12.43 14.80 3.04
N LEU A 101 -13.51 14.09 2.80
CA LEU A 101 -13.93 13.69 1.47
C LEU A 101 -15.05 14.64 1.02
N ALA A 102 -14.76 15.52 0.05
CA ALA A 102 -15.81 16.25 -0.64
C ALA A 102 -16.57 15.27 -1.53
N ILE A 103 -17.89 15.24 -1.40
CA ILE A 103 -18.81 14.34 -2.12
C ILE A 103 -19.92 15.14 -2.79
N PRO A 104 -20.66 14.59 -3.75
CA PRO A 104 -21.86 15.26 -4.28
C PRO A 104 -22.86 15.58 -3.17
N GLY A 105 -23.10 16.87 -2.95
CA GLY A 105 -24.07 17.35 -1.96
C GLY A 105 -23.56 17.55 -0.54
N GLY A 106 -22.24 17.40 -0.29
CA GLY A 106 -21.68 17.63 1.05
C GLY A 106 -20.23 17.18 1.21
N GLU A 107 -19.90 16.86 2.45
CA GLU A 107 -18.57 16.33 2.80
C GLU A 107 -18.67 15.29 3.91
N ILE A 108 -17.67 14.44 4.02
CA ILE A 108 -17.52 13.42 5.06
C ILE A 108 -16.20 13.67 5.77
N GLU A 109 -16.21 13.83 7.09
CA GLU A 109 -14.99 13.92 7.89
C GLU A 109 -14.28 12.56 7.89
N LEU A 110 -12.97 12.56 7.60
CA LEU A 110 -12.22 11.32 7.45
C LEU A 110 -11.43 11.00 8.71
N ARG A 111 -11.97 10.12 9.56
CA ARG A 111 -11.34 9.62 10.78
C ARG A 111 -10.94 8.17 10.60
N LEU A 112 -9.74 7.94 10.03
CA LEU A 112 -9.22 6.60 9.79
C LEU A 112 -8.24 6.17 10.86
N SER A 113 -8.35 4.91 11.30
CA SER A 113 -7.31 4.24 12.09
C SER A 113 -6.09 3.81 11.26
N LEU A 114 -6.16 3.93 9.93
CA LEU A 114 -5.13 3.55 8.97
C LEU A 114 -4.31 4.78 8.59
N PRO A 115 -2.99 4.81 8.87
CA PRO A 115 -2.14 5.95 8.52
C PRO A 115 -1.84 6.00 7.02
N GLY A 116 -1.52 7.21 6.54
CA GLY A 116 -1.00 7.46 5.20
C GLY A 116 -2.04 7.87 4.17
N ARG A 117 -1.62 8.79 3.29
CA ARG A 117 -2.46 9.39 2.24
C ARG A 117 -3.08 8.34 1.31
N HIS A 118 -2.36 7.25 1.01
CA HIS A 118 -2.90 6.17 0.19
C HIS A 118 -4.13 5.49 0.82
N ASN A 119 -4.21 5.38 2.16
CA ASN A 119 -5.41 4.87 2.85
C ASN A 119 -6.57 5.88 2.79
N GLN A 120 -6.29 7.18 2.80
CA GLN A 120 -7.30 8.21 2.58
C GLN A 120 -7.87 8.15 1.15
N ILE A 121 -7.03 7.92 0.13
CA ILE A 121 -7.47 7.69 -1.25
C ILE A 121 -8.28 6.39 -1.37
N ASN A 122 -7.87 5.32 -0.67
CA ASN A 122 -8.65 4.08 -0.62
C ASN A 122 -10.02 4.31 0.05
N ALA A 123 -10.10 5.17 1.07
CA ALA A 123 -11.37 5.58 1.67
C ALA A 123 -12.24 6.37 0.69
N ALA A 124 -11.65 7.24 -0.13
CA ALA A 124 -12.38 7.92 -1.21
C ALA A 124 -12.93 6.92 -2.23
N ALA A 125 -12.15 5.90 -2.60
CA ALA A 125 -12.60 4.80 -3.47
C ALA A 125 -13.78 4.02 -2.86
N ALA A 126 -13.66 3.64 -1.59
CA ALA A 126 -14.73 2.94 -0.87
C ALA A 126 -16.01 3.80 -0.75
N THR A 127 -15.85 5.10 -0.51
CA THR A 127 -16.94 6.08 -0.49
C THR A 127 -17.64 6.16 -1.84
N ALA A 128 -16.88 6.20 -2.95
CA ALA A 128 -17.46 6.21 -4.29
C ALA A 128 -18.30 4.95 -4.57
N VAL A 129 -17.81 3.77 -4.18
CA VAL A 129 -18.58 2.52 -4.27
C VAL A 129 -19.85 2.61 -3.40
N ALA A 130 -19.73 3.04 -2.15
CA ALA A 130 -20.87 3.13 -1.24
C ALA A 130 -21.96 4.11 -1.74
N ILE A 131 -21.54 5.26 -2.27
CA ILE A 131 -22.47 6.24 -2.91
C ILE A 131 -23.13 5.62 -4.15
N SER A 132 -22.39 4.83 -4.95
CA SER A 132 -22.97 4.17 -6.12
C SER A 132 -24.08 3.20 -5.74
N LEU A 133 -23.99 2.63 -4.55
CA LEU A 133 -24.99 1.70 -3.98
C LEU A 133 -26.09 2.40 -3.16
N GLY A 134 -26.09 3.73 -3.10
CA GLY A 134 -27.12 4.51 -2.38
C GLY A 134 -26.95 4.53 -0.86
N ILE A 135 -25.77 4.22 -0.34
CA ILE A 135 -25.48 4.31 1.10
C ILE A 135 -25.41 5.78 1.51
N SER A 136 -26.04 6.15 2.63
CA SER A 136 -26.03 7.53 3.13
C SER A 136 -24.65 7.96 3.65
N PRO A 137 -24.30 9.27 3.53
CA PRO A 137 -23.03 9.80 4.03
C PRO A 137 -22.75 9.46 5.49
N GLU A 138 -23.75 9.49 6.36
CA GLU A 138 -23.61 9.17 7.80
C GLU A 138 -23.24 7.71 8.03
N ASN A 139 -23.76 6.79 7.20
CA ASN A 139 -23.42 5.37 7.28
C ASN A 139 -22.03 5.10 6.70
N ILE A 140 -21.63 5.84 5.67
CA ILE A 140 -20.27 5.76 5.10
C ILE A 140 -19.24 6.24 6.15
N GLU A 141 -19.46 7.38 6.80
CA GLU A 141 -18.59 7.92 7.85
C GLU A 141 -18.38 6.91 8.98
N LYS A 142 -19.48 6.36 9.52
CA LYS A 142 -19.43 5.31 10.55
C LYS A 142 -18.69 4.05 10.09
N GLY A 143 -18.90 3.65 8.84
CA GLY A 143 -18.21 2.51 8.24
C GLY A 143 -16.71 2.73 8.16
N LEU A 144 -16.26 3.92 7.73
CA LEU A 144 -14.85 4.29 7.64
C LEU A 144 -14.17 4.38 9.00
N GLU A 145 -14.83 4.96 10.01
CA GLU A 145 -14.33 4.99 11.40
C GLU A 145 -14.17 3.59 12.01
N ALA A 146 -15.06 2.66 11.66
CA ALA A 146 -15.03 1.29 12.16
C ALA A 146 -13.96 0.40 11.53
N VAL A 147 -13.28 0.85 10.47
CA VAL A 147 -12.25 0.08 9.77
C VAL A 147 -11.07 -0.19 10.71
N LYS A 148 -10.71 -1.46 10.84
CA LYS A 148 -9.55 -1.89 11.62
C LYS A 148 -8.37 -2.18 10.70
N PRO A 149 -7.14 -1.93 11.16
CA PRO A 149 -5.94 -2.33 10.44
C PRO A 149 -5.96 -3.83 10.12
N VAL A 150 -5.62 -4.17 8.90
CA VAL A 150 -5.38 -5.57 8.51
C VAL A 150 -3.94 -5.93 8.88
N PRO A 151 -3.68 -7.06 9.56
CA PRO A 151 -2.31 -7.50 9.84
C PRO A 151 -1.43 -7.46 8.58
N GLY A 152 -0.21 -6.97 8.71
CA GLY A 152 0.72 -6.82 7.59
C GLY A 152 0.44 -5.66 6.63
N ARG A 153 -0.49 -4.74 6.95
CA ARG A 153 -0.79 -3.55 6.13
C ARG A 153 -0.72 -2.27 6.98
N LEU A 154 0.50 -1.74 7.15
CA LEU A 154 0.81 -0.55 7.97
C LEU A 154 0.20 -0.60 9.37
N ASN A 155 0.14 -1.80 9.97
CA ASN A 155 -0.36 -1.98 11.30
C ASN A 155 0.65 -1.46 12.33
N LEU A 156 0.23 -0.54 13.20
CA LEU A 156 1.08 0.07 14.23
C LEU A 156 1.03 -0.74 15.53
N ILE A 157 2.17 -1.26 15.94
CA ILE A 157 2.35 -2.02 17.16
C ILE A 157 3.28 -1.22 18.09
N ARG A 158 2.74 -0.70 19.19
CA ARG A 158 3.54 -0.06 20.23
C ARG A 158 3.93 -1.10 21.26
N THR A 159 5.23 -1.27 21.47
CA THR A 159 5.74 -2.24 22.44
C THR A 159 5.86 -1.62 23.83
N GLU A 160 5.77 -2.45 24.88
CA GLU A 160 6.01 -2.03 26.27
C GLU A 160 7.46 -1.57 26.48
N ALA A 161 8.40 -2.03 25.67
CA ALA A 161 9.80 -1.64 25.72
C ALA A 161 10.08 -0.27 25.07
N GLY A 162 9.05 0.41 24.52
CA GLY A 162 9.11 1.80 24.08
C GLY A 162 9.52 2.03 22.63
N TRP A 163 9.64 0.99 21.79
CA TRP A 163 9.72 1.17 20.34
C TRP A 163 8.37 0.90 19.66
N THR A 164 8.22 1.45 18.47
CA THR A 164 7.05 1.22 17.62
C THR A 164 7.43 0.37 16.41
N VAL A 165 6.62 -0.63 16.08
CA VAL A 165 6.76 -1.43 14.86
C VAL A 165 5.62 -1.06 13.91
N ILE A 166 5.97 -0.78 12.64
CA ILE A 166 5.02 -0.65 11.54
C ILE A 166 5.07 -1.98 10.79
N ASP A 167 4.08 -2.82 11.00
CA ASP A 167 3.93 -4.09 10.29
C ASP A 167 3.28 -3.85 8.91
N ASP A 168 4.10 -3.91 7.86
CA ASP A 168 3.67 -3.81 6.45
C ASP A 168 4.19 -5.01 5.64
N THR A 169 4.08 -6.20 6.25
CA THR A 169 4.69 -7.44 5.79
C THR A 169 3.89 -8.21 4.76
N TYR A 170 2.65 -7.80 4.45
CA TYR A 170 1.78 -8.55 3.55
C TYR A 170 2.37 -8.71 2.14
N ASN A 171 2.91 -7.64 1.58
CA ASN A 171 3.60 -7.68 0.28
C ASN A 171 4.49 -6.43 0.10
N ALA A 172 5.42 -6.45 -0.87
CA ALA A 172 6.29 -5.33 -1.18
C ALA A 172 6.48 -5.16 -2.69
N ASN A 173 6.36 -3.91 -3.13
CA ASN A 173 6.85 -3.41 -4.41
C ASN A 173 7.38 -1.98 -4.21
N PRO A 174 8.12 -1.41 -5.17
CA PRO A 174 8.71 -0.08 -5.01
C PRO A 174 7.69 1.00 -4.62
N ALA A 175 6.54 1.08 -5.30
CA ALA A 175 5.53 2.11 -5.04
C ALA A 175 4.96 2.02 -3.61
N SER A 176 4.59 0.79 -3.17
CA SER A 176 4.08 0.58 -1.80
C SER A 176 5.15 0.84 -0.73
N LEU A 177 6.43 0.59 -1.04
CA LEU A 177 7.52 0.89 -0.12
C LEU A 177 7.76 2.40 0.00
N TYR A 178 7.72 3.15 -1.11
CA TYR A 178 7.78 4.63 -1.04
C TYR A 178 6.64 5.20 -0.18
N SER A 179 5.42 4.70 -0.33
CA SER A 179 4.29 5.13 0.51
C SER A 179 4.51 4.80 1.98
N ALA A 180 5.05 3.62 2.29
CA ALA A 180 5.35 3.22 3.67
C ALA A 180 6.50 4.05 4.28
N LEU A 181 7.52 4.41 3.48
CA LEU A 181 8.60 5.31 3.89
C LEU A 181 8.09 6.72 4.20
N GLN A 182 7.11 7.24 3.43
CA GLN A 182 6.45 8.52 3.73
C GLN A 182 5.74 8.47 5.09
N VAL A 183 5.06 7.38 5.39
CA VAL A 183 4.44 7.18 6.72
C VAL A 183 5.52 7.13 7.80
N LEU A 184 6.59 6.34 7.61
CA LEU A 184 7.70 6.24 8.57
C LEU A 184 8.34 7.61 8.86
N ALA A 185 8.53 8.44 7.82
CA ALA A 185 9.12 9.77 7.95
C ALA A 185 8.24 10.77 8.75
N GLN A 186 6.93 10.53 8.82
CA GLN A 186 5.98 11.34 9.59
C GLN A 186 5.83 10.85 11.04
N MET A 187 6.32 9.64 11.36
CA MET A 187 6.23 9.08 12.70
C MET A 187 7.27 9.70 13.63
N GLN A 188 6.95 9.75 14.92
CA GLN A 188 7.89 10.11 15.96
C GLN A 188 8.91 8.99 16.17
N GLY A 189 10.12 9.36 16.56
CA GLY A 189 11.20 8.43 16.90
C GLY A 189 12.27 8.31 15.81
N THR A 190 13.26 7.45 16.06
CA THR A 190 14.35 7.19 15.10
C THR A 190 13.88 6.19 14.05
N PRO A 191 13.82 6.58 12.75
CA PRO A 191 13.27 5.72 11.71
C PRO A 191 14.25 4.62 11.30
N TRP A 192 13.82 3.37 11.40
CA TRP A 192 14.51 2.17 10.93
C TRP A 192 13.68 1.45 9.89
N LEU A 193 14.34 0.88 8.89
CA LEU A 193 13.71 0.05 7.86
C LEU A 193 14.27 -1.38 7.95
N VAL A 194 13.37 -2.35 7.97
CA VAL A 194 13.67 -3.78 7.81
C VAL A 194 13.01 -4.26 6.53
N LEU A 195 13.80 -4.71 5.57
CA LEU A 195 13.32 -5.02 4.23
C LEU A 195 13.74 -6.42 3.77
N GLY A 196 12.75 -7.23 3.38
CA GLY A 196 12.93 -8.42 2.57
C GLY A 196 12.89 -8.10 1.07
N ASP A 197 13.14 -9.11 0.22
CA ASP A 197 13.08 -8.92 -1.22
C ASP A 197 11.72 -8.44 -1.70
N MET A 198 11.72 -7.58 -2.71
CA MET A 198 10.56 -7.30 -3.55
C MET A 198 10.61 -8.24 -4.76
N LYS A 199 9.72 -9.22 -4.78
CA LYS A 199 9.67 -10.24 -5.85
C LYS A 199 8.82 -9.79 -7.04
N GLU A 200 8.88 -10.53 -8.14
CA GLU A 200 8.06 -10.33 -9.35
C GLU A 200 8.28 -9.00 -10.11
N LEU A 201 9.39 -8.33 -9.88
CA LEU A 201 9.73 -7.06 -10.53
C LEU A 201 10.35 -7.22 -11.95
N GLY A 202 10.62 -8.45 -12.40
CA GLY A 202 11.20 -8.72 -13.70
C GLY A 202 12.69 -8.34 -13.80
N GLU A 203 13.15 -8.06 -15.02
CA GLU A 203 14.59 -7.80 -15.30
C GLU A 203 15.16 -6.56 -14.59
N GLY A 204 14.34 -5.58 -14.25
CA GLY A 204 14.74 -4.37 -13.51
C GLY A 204 14.91 -4.53 -12.01
N SER A 205 14.71 -5.72 -11.44
CA SER A 205 14.64 -5.96 -9.99
C SER A 205 15.83 -5.40 -9.20
N ARG A 206 17.06 -5.63 -9.69
CA ARG A 206 18.27 -5.11 -9.01
C ARG A 206 18.32 -3.58 -8.98
N LYS A 207 17.98 -2.96 -10.10
CA LYS A 207 17.95 -1.50 -10.21
C LYS A 207 16.92 -0.90 -9.27
N MET A 208 15.71 -1.45 -9.23
CA MET A 208 14.64 -0.98 -8.35
C MET A 208 15.01 -1.14 -6.87
N HIS A 209 15.71 -2.21 -6.49
CA HIS A 209 16.21 -2.37 -5.11
C HIS A 209 17.27 -1.33 -4.74
N ARG A 210 18.18 -0.97 -5.66
CA ARG A 210 19.13 0.12 -5.44
C ARG A 210 18.43 1.47 -5.27
N GLU A 211 17.52 1.80 -6.16
CA GLU A 211 16.74 3.05 -6.12
C GLU A 211 15.99 3.20 -4.79
N VAL A 212 15.43 2.11 -4.28
CA VAL A 212 14.76 2.09 -2.97
C VAL A 212 15.75 2.33 -1.82
N GLY A 213 16.97 1.78 -1.90
CA GLY A 213 18.02 2.03 -0.90
C GLY A 213 18.42 3.49 -0.83
N GLU A 214 18.66 4.11 -1.98
CA GLU A 214 18.95 5.53 -2.12
C GLU A 214 17.81 6.41 -1.58
N ALA A 215 16.57 6.07 -1.93
CA ALA A 215 15.38 6.79 -1.47
C ALA A 215 15.19 6.67 0.04
N ALA A 216 15.35 5.49 0.63
CA ALA A 216 15.26 5.30 2.08
C ALA A 216 16.27 6.18 2.82
N LYS A 217 17.50 6.27 2.30
CA LYS A 217 18.54 7.16 2.84
C LYS A 217 18.13 8.63 2.73
N ALA A 218 17.67 9.05 1.55
CA ALA A 218 17.24 10.42 1.29
C ALA A 218 16.03 10.85 2.15
N MET A 219 15.14 9.90 2.49
CA MET A 219 13.98 10.12 3.35
C MET A 219 14.29 10.05 4.85
N GLY A 220 15.57 9.97 5.23
CA GLY A 220 16.02 10.08 6.61
C GLY A 220 15.96 8.76 7.42
N VAL A 221 15.85 7.61 6.77
CA VAL A 221 16.01 6.32 7.47
C VAL A 221 17.39 6.27 8.09
N GLY A 222 17.47 6.10 9.41
CA GLY A 222 18.72 6.10 10.15
C GLY A 222 19.47 4.76 10.06
N ARG A 223 18.72 3.66 10.01
CA ARG A 223 19.27 2.29 9.85
C ARG A 223 18.43 1.45 8.92
N LEU A 224 19.11 0.62 8.13
CA LEU A 224 18.50 -0.33 7.22
C LEU A 224 19.01 -1.76 7.53
N PHE A 225 18.09 -2.67 7.71
CA PHE A 225 18.37 -4.11 7.89
C PHE A 225 17.68 -4.87 6.76
N THR A 226 18.43 -5.71 6.04
CA THR A 226 17.87 -6.43 4.88
C THR A 226 18.15 -7.93 4.94
N THR A 227 17.28 -8.72 4.32
CA THR A 227 17.48 -10.16 4.10
C THR A 227 16.88 -10.59 2.76
N GLY A 228 17.60 -11.45 2.04
CA GLY A 228 17.22 -11.95 0.72
C GLY A 228 18.18 -11.49 -0.38
N ASP A 229 18.17 -12.20 -1.52
CA ASP A 229 19.16 -12.04 -2.59
C ASP A 229 19.15 -10.65 -3.26
N LEU A 230 17.94 -10.05 -3.36
CA LEU A 230 17.75 -8.77 -4.04
C LEU A 230 17.87 -7.57 -3.08
N SER A 231 17.44 -7.72 -1.86
CA SER A 231 17.54 -6.67 -0.84
C SER A 231 18.98 -6.40 -0.40
N PHE A 232 19.92 -7.28 -0.74
CA PHE A 232 21.36 -6.98 -0.67
C PHE A 232 21.71 -5.70 -1.45
N TYR A 233 21.15 -5.52 -2.65
CA TYR A 233 21.40 -4.31 -3.46
C TYR A 233 20.79 -3.04 -2.84
N THR A 234 19.73 -3.18 -2.05
CA THR A 234 19.16 -2.08 -1.27
C THR A 234 20.12 -1.64 -0.17
N ALA A 235 20.70 -2.59 0.56
CA ALA A 235 21.69 -2.31 1.61
C ALA A 235 22.98 -1.69 1.02
N GLU A 236 23.46 -2.20 -0.11
CA GLU A 236 24.63 -1.66 -0.80
C GLU A 236 24.41 -0.21 -1.23
N ALA A 237 23.26 0.13 -1.80
CA ALA A 237 22.92 1.48 -2.25
C ALA A 237 22.64 2.46 -1.10
N PHE A 238 22.09 1.98 0.02
CA PHE A 238 21.90 2.77 1.23
C PHE A 238 23.23 3.17 1.86
N GLY A 239 24.23 2.27 1.83
CA GLY A 239 25.59 2.50 2.34
C GLY A 239 25.67 2.48 3.86
N GLU A 240 26.33 3.46 4.46
CA GLU A 240 26.54 3.54 5.92
C GLU A 240 25.22 3.54 6.68
N GLY A 241 25.15 2.67 7.69
CA GLY A 241 23.93 2.43 8.48
C GLY A 241 23.11 1.24 7.99
N ALA A 242 23.47 0.61 6.85
CA ALA A 242 22.84 -0.61 6.38
C ALA A 242 23.59 -1.87 6.86
N ARG A 243 22.82 -2.94 7.11
CA ARG A 243 23.34 -4.29 7.33
C ARG A 243 22.46 -5.31 6.61
N HIS A 244 23.12 -6.24 5.93
CA HIS A 244 22.47 -7.36 5.25
C HIS A 244 22.72 -8.66 6.00
N PHE A 245 21.72 -9.54 6.02
CA PHE A 245 21.74 -10.81 6.74
C PHE A 245 21.31 -11.94 5.80
N GLU A 246 21.95 -13.11 5.94
CA GLU A 246 21.63 -14.28 5.14
C GLU A 246 20.31 -14.94 5.59
N SER A 247 19.95 -14.78 6.86
CA SER A 247 18.72 -15.35 7.41
C SER A 247 17.89 -14.35 8.21
N ARG A 248 16.56 -14.58 8.24
CA ARG A 248 15.63 -13.81 9.08
C ARG A 248 15.92 -13.97 10.57
N ASP A 249 16.39 -15.15 10.98
CA ASP A 249 16.66 -15.43 12.40
C ASP A 249 17.88 -14.64 12.91
N GLU A 250 18.90 -14.47 12.07
CA GLU A 250 20.04 -13.61 12.38
C GLU A 250 19.63 -12.15 12.43
N LEU A 251 18.82 -11.70 11.44
CA LEU A 251 18.30 -10.35 11.40
C LEU A 251 17.44 -10.04 12.63
N ALA A 252 16.55 -10.97 13.05
CA ALA A 252 15.71 -10.80 14.22
C ALA A 252 16.53 -10.68 15.51
N ARG A 253 17.53 -11.54 15.70
CA ARG A 253 18.45 -11.47 16.86
C ARG A 253 19.20 -10.15 16.91
N GLU A 254 19.71 -9.68 15.78
CA GLU A 254 20.39 -8.40 15.71
C GLU A 254 19.47 -7.21 16.02
N LEU A 255 18.24 -7.24 15.51
CA LEU A 255 17.23 -6.22 15.84
C LEU A 255 16.93 -6.18 17.34
N CYS A 256 16.71 -7.34 17.97
CA CYS A 256 16.47 -7.41 19.43
C CYS A 256 17.64 -6.85 20.24
N ALA A 257 18.88 -7.11 19.82
CA ALA A 257 20.06 -6.56 20.47
C ALA A 257 20.23 -5.04 20.30
N GLN A 258 19.69 -4.46 19.23
CA GLN A 258 19.90 -3.03 18.89
C GLN A 258 18.69 -2.13 19.10
N LEU A 259 17.45 -2.65 19.11
CA LEU A 259 16.25 -1.84 19.33
C LEU A 259 16.29 -1.14 20.70
N ARG A 260 15.90 0.12 20.72
CA ARG A 260 15.88 0.97 21.93
C ARG A 260 14.57 1.76 21.98
N PRO A 261 14.13 2.20 23.17
CA PRO A 261 13.02 3.12 23.30
C PRO A 261 13.15 4.32 22.36
N GLY A 262 12.07 4.72 21.73
CA GLY A 262 12.06 5.83 20.76
C GLY A 262 12.45 5.42 19.32
N THR A 263 12.68 4.13 19.04
CA THR A 263 12.83 3.64 17.65
C THR A 263 11.47 3.42 17.00
N THR A 264 11.30 3.82 15.74
CA THR A 264 10.17 3.40 14.89
C THR A 264 10.69 2.55 13.74
N CYS A 265 10.27 1.29 13.72
CA CYS A 265 10.78 0.24 12.83
C CYS A 265 9.71 -0.18 11.83
N LEU A 266 9.89 0.14 10.54
CA LEU A 266 9.05 -0.37 9.44
C LEU A 266 9.58 -1.73 8.99
N VAL A 267 8.72 -2.75 8.98
CA VAL A 267 9.04 -4.10 8.48
C VAL A 267 8.22 -4.38 7.24
N LYS A 268 8.89 -4.68 6.11
CA LYS A 268 8.25 -4.93 4.83
C LYS A 268 9.00 -5.96 3.98
N GLY A 269 8.29 -6.66 3.10
CA GLY A 269 8.85 -7.60 2.13
C GLY A 269 7.74 -8.28 1.33
N SER A 270 8.09 -8.91 0.21
CA SER A 270 7.13 -9.71 -0.56
C SER A 270 6.56 -10.83 0.29
N ARG A 271 5.32 -11.25 0.00
CA ARG A 271 4.59 -12.28 0.77
C ARG A 271 5.42 -13.56 1.02
N SER A 272 6.15 -14.01 0.00
CA SER A 272 7.00 -15.20 0.09
C SER A 272 8.23 -15.04 1.02
N MET A 273 8.55 -13.81 1.44
CA MET A 273 9.66 -13.56 2.38
C MET A 273 9.27 -13.85 3.83
N GLY A 274 7.97 -13.94 4.16
CA GLY A 274 7.50 -14.25 5.50
C GLY A 274 8.02 -13.29 6.57
N MET A 275 8.03 -11.99 6.26
CA MET A 275 8.60 -10.95 7.13
C MET A 275 7.80 -10.73 8.41
N GLU A 276 6.58 -11.26 8.50
CA GLU A 276 5.78 -11.30 9.75
C GLU A 276 6.51 -11.99 10.90
N ALA A 277 7.36 -12.97 10.62
CA ALA A 277 8.18 -13.62 11.65
C ALA A 277 9.16 -12.64 12.35
N ILE A 278 9.64 -11.62 11.62
CA ILE A 278 10.47 -10.56 12.21
C ILE A 278 9.62 -9.70 13.15
N VAL A 279 8.39 -9.33 12.71
CA VAL A 279 7.47 -8.54 13.56
C VAL A 279 7.17 -9.31 14.84
N GLU A 280 6.83 -10.60 14.74
CA GLU A 280 6.59 -11.46 15.91
C GLU A 280 7.80 -11.50 16.85
N ALA A 281 9.01 -11.68 16.30
CA ALA A 281 10.23 -11.74 17.10
C ALA A 281 10.51 -10.43 17.87
N ILE A 282 10.42 -9.27 17.19
CA ILE A 282 10.77 -7.98 17.81
C ILE A 282 9.64 -7.39 18.68
N THR A 283 8.45 -7.99 18.67
CA THR A 283 7.35 -7.65 19.57
C THR A 283 7.18 -8.66 20.71
N ALA A 284 7.93 -9.77 20.69
CA ALA A 284 7.88 -10.80 21.73
C ALA A 284 8.50 -10.33 23.06
N PRO A 285 8.02 -10.82 24.20
CA PRO A 285 8.56 -10.48 25.53
C PRO A 285 10.07 -10.81 25.68
N GLY A 286 10.58 -11.78 24.93
CA GLY A 286 12.00 -12.17 24.94
C GLY A 286 12.91 -11.07 24.42
N CYS A 287 12.57 -10.47 23.28
CA CYS A 287 13.29 -9.35 22.68
C CYS A 287 13.30 -8.11 23.62
N MET A 288 12.19 -7.86 24.33
CA MET A 288 12.08 -6.73 25.25
C MET A 288 13.02 -6.82 26.46
N ARG A 289 13.39 -8.04 26.90
CA ARG A 289 14.30 -8.27 28.03
C ARG A 289 15.78 -8.09 27.66
N GLU A 290 16.15 -8.37 26.41
CA GLU A 290 17.53 -8.19 25.93
C GLU A 290 17.87 -6.71 25.69
N ALA A 291 16.88 -5.86 25.50
CA ALA A 291 17.05 -4.42 25.25
C ALA A 291 17.13 -3.55 26.51
N SER A 292 16.86 -4.12 27.70
CA SER A 292 16.91 -3.45 28.99
C SER A 292 18.29 -3.63 29.63
#